data_a4792b5b8442ccad3936a715a4179387
#
_entry.id   a4792b5b8442ccad3936a715a4179387
#
_cell.length_a   1.000
_cell.length_b   1.000
_cell.length_c   1.000
_cell.angle_alpha   90.00
_cell.angle_beta   90.00
_cell.angle_gamma   90.00
#
_symmetry.space_group_name_H-M   'P 1'
#
loop_
_entity.id
_entity.type
_entity.pdbx_description
1 polymer ?
#
loop_
_entity_poly.entity_id
_entity_poly.type
_entity_poly.pdbx_seq_one_letter_code
_entity_poly.pdbx_strand_id
1 'polypeptide(L)'
;VADVRTIVARAALVAAGASLAYTLFAIERTVAFGRDRRAAAARAAESDYTPNVSVIKPLHGDEPALAENLRSFCVQDYPAFDVILGARDAGDPALVVAGAIAGEFGGRARVAHAGADTPRYANPKVDTLAALVPHAYGDVLVFADSDMFVTPDYLRAIIAPLQDPQVGAVTCLYRGRAADATIASRLGALANHEQFAPSALIARTLMGMRFGFGATIAIRRALFDALGGLDAIGGHLADDAMLCALVVGQGSRVELAGYVVENVVAEASPAALWRHELRWARTHRALEPAGYAGLFLTYPISLALIALALAPRSRIAALVLAAAIVLRAGLARVARDAFGAAPERWWLTPLRDLLGLGVWAAAFGGRGVQWSGTRLALDPRGTIVP
;
A
#
# COMPACT_ATOMS: atom_id res chain seq x y z
N VAL A 1 4.64 -28.26 -38.72
CA VAL A 1 4.31 -28.13 -37.28
C VAL A 1 5.29 -27.11 -36.70
N ALA A 2 4.80 -25.97 -36.20
CA ALA A 2 5.68 -24.96 -35.58
C ALA A 2 6.37 -25.60 -34.37
N ASP A 3 7.69 -25.41 -34.28
CA ASP A 3 8.48 -25.88 -33.15
C ASP A 3 7.96 -25.19 -31.84
N VAL A 4 7.88 -25.96 -30.78
CA VAL A 4 7.41 -25.47 -29.43
C VAL A 4 8.12 -24.18 -29.05
N ARG A 5 9.43 -24.08 -29.34
CA ARG A 5 10.20 -22.86 -29.10
C ARG A 5 9.63 -21.64 -29.85
N THR A 6 9.21 -21.83 -31.09
CA THR A 6 8.61 -20.77 -31.91
C THR A 6 7.25 -20.33 -31.34
N ILE A 7 6.44 -21.25 -30.85
CA ILE A 7 5.15 -20.97 -30.24
C ILE A 7 5.35 -20.17 -28.95
N VAL A 8 6.26 -20.60 -28.08
CA VAL A 8 6.56 -19.92 -26.81
C VAL A 8 7.17 -18.54 -27.05
N ALA A 9 8.04 -18.40 -28.05
CA ALA A 9 8.60 -17.10 -28.43
C ALA A 9 7.52 -16.11 -28.90
N ARG A 10 6.56 -16.57 -29.70
CA ARG A 10 5.42 -15.76 -30.15
C ARG A 10 4.52 -15.36 -28.97
N ALA A 11 4.22 -16.28 -28.07
CA ALA A 11 3.43 -16.02 -26.88
C ALA A 11 4.11 -14.97 -25.96
N ALA A 12 5.42 -15.10 -25.75
CA ALA A 12 6.20 -14.12 -24.99
C ALA A 12 6.20 -12.73 -25.65
N LEU A 13 6.27 -12.68 -26.98
CA LEU A 13 6.21 -11.42 -27.73
C LEU A 13 4.84 -10.74 -27.61
N VAL A 14 3.76 -11.52 -27.69
CA VAL A 14 2.38 -11.03 -27.49
C VAL A 14 2.21 -10.52 -26.06
N ALA A 15 2.68 -11.26 -25.06
CA ALA A 15 2.63 -10.85 -23.66
C ALA A 15 3.42 -9.55 -23.42
N ALA A 16 4.62 -9.43 -24.03
CA ALA A 16 5.41 -8.20 -23.97
C ALA A 16 4.68 -7.02 -24.64
N GLY A 17 4.04 -7.23 -25.79
CA GLY A 17 3.23 -6.21 -26.47
C GLY A 17 2.04 -5.74 -25.61
N ALA A 18 1.31 -6.67 -24.99
CA ALA A 18 0.24 -6.36 -24.05
C ALA A 18 0.75 -5.57 -22.83
N SER A 19 1.94 -5.90 -22.34
CA SER A 19 2.61 -5.20 -21.25
C SER A 19 2.99 -3.76 -21.62
N LEU A 20 3.38 -3.49 -22.87
CA LEU A 20 3.59 -2.11 -23.35
C LEU A 20 2.29 -1.31 -23.32
N ALA A 21 1.18 -1.89 -23.78
CA ALA A 21 -0.13 -1.23 -23.73
C ALA A 21 -0.57 -0.98 -22.29
N TYR A 22 -0.36 -1.93 -21.38
CA TYR A 22 -0.59 -1.76 -19.95
C TYR A 22 0.24 -0.60 -19.39
N THR A 23 1.53 -0.52 -19.74
CA THR A 23 2.43 0.54 -19.27
C THR A 23 2.01 1.92 -19.78
N LEU A 24 1.54 2.03 -21.03
CA LEU A 24 0.99 3.28 -21.56
C LEU A 24 -0.28 3.70 -20.78
N PHE A 25 -1.15 2.77 -20.48
CA PHE A 25 -2.34 3.03 -19.67
C PHE A 25 -1.97 3.42 -18.23
N ALA A 26 -0.96 2.78 -17.63
CA ALA A 26 -0.42 3.17 -16.33
C ALA A 26 0.12 4.61 -16.33
N ILE A 27 0.86 5.02 -17.37
CA ILE A 27 1.35 6.38 -17.55
C ILE A 27 0.18 7.36 -17.59
N GLU A 28 -0.82 7.08 -18.44
CA GLU A 28 -1.99 7.95 -18.60
C GLU A 28 -2.75 8.12 -17.28
N ARG A 29 -3.04 7.03 -16.55
CA ARG A 29 -3.73 7.09 -15.25
C ARG A 29 -2.93 7.81 -14.18
N THR A 30 -1.60 7.64 -14.19
CA THR A 30 -0.71 8.33 -13.25
C THR A 30 -0.67 9.84 -13.52
N VAL A 31 -0.62 10.26 -14.79
CA VAL A 31 -0.72 11.68 -15.18
C VAL A 31 -2.07 12.27 -14.74
N ALA A 32 -3.17 11.56 -15.00
CA ALA A 32 -4.51 12.00 -14.60
C ALA A 32 -4.58 12.18 -13.08
N PHE A 33 -4.12 11.21 -12.29
CA PHE A 33 -4.06 11.30 -10.83
C PHE A 33 -3.24 12.51 -10.36
N GLY A 34 -2.08 12.76 -10.96
CA GLY A 34 -1.23 13.90 -10.60
C GLY A 34 -1.91 15.27 -10.86
N ARG A 35 -2.81 15.35 -11.84
CA ARG A 35 -3.64 16.55 -12.10
C ARG A 35 -4.76 16.67 -11.05
N ASP A 36 -5.51 15.58 -10.82
CA ASP A 36 -6.63 15.53 -9.88
C ASP A 36 -6.16 15.83 -8.44
N ARG A 37 -4.98 15.33 -8.07
CA ARG A 37 -4.33 15.56 -6.77
C ARG A 37 -4.16 17.05 -6.47
N ARG A 38 -3.69 17.85 -7.44
CA ARG A 38 -3.51 19.29 -7.24
C ARG A 38 -4.85 20.01 -6.99
N ALA A 39 -5.86 19.64 -7.75
CA ALA A 39 -7.21 20.19 -7.55
C ALA A 39 -7.82 19.76 -6.21
N ALA A 40 -7.58 18.50 -5.80
CA ALA A 40 -8.05 17.98 -4.52
C ALA A 40 -7.36 18.68 -3.33
N ALA A 41 -6.05 18.94 -3.41
CA ALA A 41 -5.30 19.67 -2.39
C ALA A 41 -5.84 21.11 -2.20
N ALA A 42 -6.15 21.81 -3.29
CA ALA A 42 -6.76 23.14 -3.22
C ALA A 42 -8.13 23.10 -2.51
N ARG A 43 -9.00 22.16 -2.90
CA ARG A 43 -10.33 21.99 -2.24
C ARG A 43 -10.20 21.63 -0.75
N ALA A 44 -9.23 20.79 -0.39
CA ALA A 44 -9.01 20.39 0.99
C ALA A 44 -8.54 21.56 1.87
N ALA A 45 -7.70 22.45 1.32
CA ALA A 45 -7.23 23.65 2.00
C ALA A 45 -8.37 24.66 2.27
N GLU A 46 -9.38 24.69 1.42
CA GLU A 46 -10.56 25.59 1.54
C GLU A 46 -11.72 24.96 2.32
N SER A 47 -11.62 23.70 2.73
CA SER A 47 -12.72 22.99 3.40
C SER A 47 -12.86 23.41 4.86
N ASP A 48 -14.08 23.80 5.24
CA ASP A 48 -14.48 24.07 6.63
C ASP A 48 -14.91 22.80 7.40
N TYR A 49 -14.94 21.65 6.72
CA TYR A 49 -15.31 20.38 7.34
C TYR A 49 -14.16 19.84 8.19
N THR A 50 -14.24 20.05 9.51
CA THR A 50 -13.17 19.72 10.47
C THR A 50 -13.72 18.96 11.69
N PRO A 51 -14.32 17.75 11.52
CA PRO A 51 -14.76 16.94 12.66
C PRO A 51 -13.57 16.56 13.56
N ASN A 52 -13.83 16.15 14.81
CA ASN A 52 -12.79 15.62 15.67
C ASN A 52 -12.23 14.32 15.09
N VAL A 53 -10.90 14.18 15.07
CA VAL A 53 -10.21 13.04 14.47
C VAL A 53 -9.37 12.30 15.51
N SER A 54 -9.47 10.98 15.55
CA SER A 54 -8.51 10.13 16.26
C SER A 54 -7.66 9.34 15.27
N VAL A 55 -6.36 9.59 15.24
CA VAL A 55 -5.39 8.80 14.48
C VAL A 55 -4.93 7.62 15.33
N ILE A 56 -5.06 6.42 14.81
CA ILE A 56 -4.78 5.16 15.51
C ILE A 56 -3.63 4.47 14.80
N LYS A 57 -2.51 4.30 15.51
CA LYS A 57 -1.26 3.72 14.98
C LYS A 57 -0.88 2.45 15.75
N PRO A 58 -1.19 1.28 15.21
CA PRO A 58 -0.67 0.03 15.75
C PRO A 58 0.84 -0.05 15.49
N LEU A 59 1.61 -0.37 16.53
CA LEU A 59 3.06 -0.44 16.51
C LEU A 59 3.52 -1.88 16.73
N HIS A 60 4.69 -2.23 16.18
CA HIS A 60 5.31 -3.52 16.43
C HIS A 60 6.81 -3.49 16.16
N GLY A 61 7.60 -3.79 17.19
CA GLY A 61 9.03 -3.96 17.06
C GLY A 61 9.83 -2.67 16.88
N ASP A 62 11.10 -2.84 16.55
CA ASP A 62 12.03 -1.74 16.31
C ASP A 62 12.03 -1.39 14.80
N GLU A 63 11.21 -0.43 14.43
CA GLU A 63 11.10 0.04 13.05
C GLU A 63 12.04 1.23 12.79
N PRO A 64 12.81 1.21 11.70
CA PRO A 64 13.60 2.36 11.28
C PRO A 64 12.74 3.62 11.09
N ALA A 65 13.24 4.77 11.54
CA ALA A 65 12.57 6.06 11.48
C ALA A 65 11.22 6.13 12.24
N LEU A 66 10.91 5.19 13.14
CA LEU A 66 9.65 5.16 13.88
C LEU A 66 9.37 6.51 14.58
N ALA A 67 10.35 7.08 15.27
CA ALA A 67 10.17 8.38 15.96
C ALA A 67 9.82 9.52 14.98
N GLU A 68 10.47 9.57 13.80
CA GLU A 68 10.18 10.56 12.75
C GLU A 68 8.76 10.36 12.22
N ASN A 69 8.38 9.11 11.93
CA ASN A 69 7.06 8.76 11.43
C ASN A 69 5.97 9.16 12.46
N LEU A 70 6.09 8.75 13.71
CA LEU A 70 5.11 9.07 14.74
C LEU A 70 4.97 10.59 14.97
N ARG A 71 6.10 11.30 15.02
CA ARG A 71 6.11 12.76 15.17
C ARG A 71 5.37 13.45 14.03
N SER A 72 5.48 12.96 12.79
CA SER A 72 4.83 13.54 11.62
C SER A 72 3.30 13.56 11.75
N PHE A 73 2.70 12.59 12.42
CA PHE A 73 1.26 12.55 12.70
C PHE A 73 0.85 13.49 13.82
N CYS A 74 1.77 13.91 14.69
CA CYS A 74 1.47 14.81 15.80
C CYS A 74 1.53 16.29 15.42
N VAL A 75 2.15 16.65 14.27
CA VAL A 75 2.36 18.04 13.81
C VAL A 75 1.42 18.44 12.66
N GLN A 76 0.16 18.04 12.74
CA GLN A 76 -0.82 18.31 11.69
C GLN A 76 -1.42 19.71 11.80
N ASP A 77 -1.63 20.37 10.64
CA ASP A 77 -2.42 21.60 10.54
C ASP A 77 -3.91 21.25 10.50
N TYR A 78 -4.43 20.86 11.70
CA TYR A 78 -5.81 20.44 11.86
C TYR A 78 -6.31 20.87 13.26
N PRO A 79 -7.55 21.41 13.39
CA PRO A 79 -7.96 22.08 14.62
C PRO A 79 -8.16 21.13 15.81
N ALA A 80 -8.73 19.93 15.57
CA ALA A 80 -9.10 19.03 16.67
C ALA A 80 -8.77 17.57 16.32
N PHE A 81 -7.65 17.07 16.86
CA PHE A 81 -7.24 15.67 16.67
C PHE A 81 -6.39 15.16 17.83
N ASP A 82 -6.36 13.87 17.97
CA ASP A 82 -5.45 13.13 18.83
C ASP A 82 -4.82 11.95 18.13
N VAL A 83 -3.70 11.45 18.66
CA VAL A 83 -2.94 10.32 18.12
C VAL A 83 -2.82 9.26 19.20
N ILE A 84 -3.30 8.05 18.91
CA ILE A 84 -3.24 6.91 19.81
C ILE A 84 -2.20 5.93 19.27
N LEU A 85 -1.13 5.79 20.04
CA LEU A 85 0.03 4.96 19.74
C LEU A 85 -0.02 3.72 20.61
N GLY A 86 0.32 2.56 20.08
CA GLY A 86 0.42 1.41 20.95
C GLY A 86 0.73 0.11 20.27
N ALA A 87 1.19 -0.84 21.08
CA ALA A 87 1.53 -2.18 20.68
C ALA A 87 0.69 -3.19 21.49
N ARG A 88 0.61 -4.41 20.96
CA ARG A 88 -0.06 -5.50 21.64
C ARG A 88 0.68 -5.95 22.90
N ASP A 89 2.01 -6.12 22.78
CA ASP A 89 2.87 -6.54 23.87
C ASP A 89 3.34 -5.31 24.67
N ALA A 90 3.14 -5.33 25.99
CA ALA A 90 3.63 -4.28 26.89
C ALA A 90 5.17 -4.16 26.93
N GLY A 91 5.89 -5.21 26.55
CA GLY A 91 7.36 -5.23 26.40
C GLY A 91 7.86 -4.82 25.01
N ASP A 92 6.99 -4.45 24.09
CA ASP A 92 7.39 -4.10 22.72
C ASP A 92 8.31 -2.86 22.70
N PRO A 93 9.48 -2.90 22.06
CA PRO A 93 10.43 -1.79 22.02
C PRO A 93 9.84 -0.51 21.38
N ALA A 94 8.86 -0.63 20.49
CA ALA A 94 8.16 0.53 19.90
C ALA A 94 7.48 1.40 20.97
N LEU A 95 7.08 0.83 22.12
CA LEU A 95 6.44 1.59 23.21
C LEU A 95 7.38 2.58 23.88
N VAL A 96 8.70 2.34 23.89
CA VAL A 96 9.70 3.28 24.38
C VAL A 96 9.69 4.54 23.52
N VAL A 97 9.68 4.36 22.18
CA VAL A 97 9.60 5.48 21.23
C VAL A 97 8.26 6.19 21.34
N ALA A 98 7.16 5.45 21.40
CA ALA A 98 5.82 5.99 21.55
C ALA A 98 5.67 6.82 22.83
N GLY A 99 6.25 6.35 23.97
CA GLY A 99 6.27 7.08 25.24
C GLY A 99 7.02 8.41 25.14
N ALA A 100 8.17 8.42 24.45
CA ALA A 100 8.93 9.65 24.21
C ALA A 100 8.11 10.67 23.37
N ILE A 101 7.45 10.21 22.30
CA ILE A 101 6.57 11.05 21.47
C ILE A 101 5.36 11.56 22.28
N ALA A 102 4.71 10.71 23.06
CA ALA A 102 3.60 11.14 23.93
C ALA A 102 4.05 12.18 24.95
N GLY A 103 5.27 12.06 25.51
CA GLY A 103 5.85 13.07 26.38
C GLY A 103 6.15 14.40 25.66
N GLU A 104 6.59 14.36 24.39
CA GLU A 104 6.87 15.55 23.58
C GLU A 104 5.58 16.34 23.23
N PHE A 105 4.47 15.62 22.93
CA PHE A 105 3.23 16.25 22.43
C PHE A 105 2.10 16.34 23.48
N GLY A 106 2.35 15.89 24.70
CA GLY A 106 1.38 15.98 25.79
C GLY A 106 0.04 15.32 25.47
N GLY A 107 -1.08 15.99 25.81
CA GLY A 107 -2.42 15.43 25.63
C GLY A 107 -2.83 15.11 24.18
N ARG A 108 -2.05 15.54 23.18
CA ARG A 108 -2.31 15.25 21.77
C ARG A 108 -1.92 13.81 21.40
N ALA A 109 -0.84 13.28 21.95
CA ALA A 109 -0.42 11.91 21.73
C ALA A 109 -0.57 11.10 23.01
N ARG A 110 -1.09 9.88 22.89
CA ARG A 110 -1.30 8.96 24.02
C ARG A 110 -0.79 7.58 23.66
N VAL A 111 -0.25 6.88 24.67
CA VAL A 111 0.16 5.48 24.52
C VAL A 111 -0.91 4.61 25.18
N ALA A 112 -1.35 3.59 24.44
CA ALA A 112 -2.19 2.51 24.95
C ALA A 112 -1.57 1.18 24.59
N HIS A 113 -1.78 0.15 25.40
CA HIS A 113 -1.33 -1.21 25.13
C HIS A 113 -2.41 -2.20 25.57
N ALA A 114 -2.43 -3.36 24.92
CA ALA A 114 -3.29 -4.45 25.33
C ALA A 114 -2.73 -5.06 26.61
N GLY A 115 -3.53 -5.05 27.65
CA GLY A 115 -3.22 -5.77 28.89
C GLY A 115 -3.63 -7.25 28.85
N ALA A 116 -3.99 -7.79 27.69
CA ALA A 116 -4.57 -9.13 27.56
C ALA A 116 -3.52 -10.16 27.12
N ASP A 117 -3.36 -11.22 27.92
CA ASP A 117 -2.46 -12.34 27.61
C ASP A 117 -2.95 -13.21 26.44
N THR A 118 -4.23 -13.10 26.05
CA THR A 118 -4.86 -13.93 25.02
C THR A 118 -5.29 -13.07 23.84
N PRO A 119 -4.89 -13.42 22.59
CA PRO A 119 -5.34 -12.74 21.39
C PRO A 119 -6.87 -12.82 21.24
N ARG A 120 -7.51 -11.69 20.96
CA ARG A 120 -8.94 -11.63 20.62
C ARG A 120 -9.17 -11.95 19.15
N TYR A 121 -8.23 -11.55 18.28
CA TYR A 121 -8.34 -11.69 16.84
C TYR A 121 -7.18 -12.48 16.24
N ALA A 122 -7.47 -13.22 15.16
CA ALA A 122 -6.46 -13.97 14.41
C ALA A 122 -5.47 -13.05 13.68
N ASN A 123 -5.91 -11.83 13.30
CA ASN A 123 -5.04 -10.81 12.74
C ASN A 123 -4.34 -10.02 13.85
N PRO A 124 -2.99 -10.13 14.01
CA PRO A 124 -2.25 -9.45 15.08
C PRO A 124 -2.36 -7.92 15.05
N LYS A 125 -2.51 -7.31 13.85
CA LYS A 125 -2.71 -5.86 13.72
C LYS A 125 -4.07 -5.46 14.28
N VAL A 126 -5.13 -6.20 13.93
CA VAL A 126 -6.49 -5.93 14.44
C VAL A 126 -6.55 -6.18 15.95
N ASP A 127 -5.82 -7.16 16.44
CA ASP A 127 -5.70 -7.41 17.88
C ASP A 127 -5.04 -6.23 18.62
N THR A 128 -4.00 -5.62 18.01
CA THR A 128 -3.43 -4.36 18.53
C THR A 128 -4.46 -3.23 18.47
N LEU A 129 -5.17 -3.06 17.36
CA LEU A 129 -6.21 -2.03 17.21
C LEU A 129 -7.31 -2.17 18.27
N ALA A 130 -7.63 -3.38 18.72
CA ALA A 130 -8.61 -3.60 19.78
C ALA A 130 -8.23 -2.95 21.11
N ALA A 131 -6.95 -2.82 21.39
CA ALA A 131 -6.47 -2.09 22.55
C ALA A 131 -6.53 -0.57 22.37
N LEU A 132 -6.42 -0.07 21.15
CA LEU A 132 -6.29 1.36 20.85
C LEU A 132 -7.62 2.06 20.62
N VAL A 133 -8.55 1.42 19.89
CA VAL A 133 -9.85 1.99 19.52
C VAL A 133 -10.68 2.49 20.72
N PRO A 134 -10.69 1.83 21.89
CA PRO A 134 -11.42 2.34 23.06
C PRO A 134 -10.90 3.68 23.58
N HIS A 135 -9.67 4.06 23.26
CA HIS A 135 -9.06 5.34 23.65
C HIS A 135 -9.23 6.44 22.60
N ALA A 136 -9.83 6.12 21.46
CA ALA A 136 -10.13 7.07 20.40
C ALA A 136 -11.48 7.74 20.68
N TYR A 137 -11.56 9.08 20.64
CA TYR A 137 -12.80 9.83 20.89
C TYR A 137 -13.26 10.66 19.69
N GLY A 138 -12.51 10.65 18.59
CA GLY A 138 -12.85 11.37 17.37
C GLY A 138 -14.12 10.85 16.69
N ASP A 139 -14.83 11.76 16.02
CA ASP A 139 -15.97 11.43 15.14
C ASP A 139 -15.53 10.69 13.87
N VAL A 140 -14.25 10.86 13.51
CA VAL A 140 -13.57 10.16 12.44
C VAL A 140 -12.39 9.40 13.01
N LEU A 141 -12.29 8.13 12.66
CA LEU A 141 -11.14 7.26 12.94
C LEU A 141 -10.21 7.23 11.74
N VAL A 142 -8.92 7.40 11.98
CA VAL A 142 -7.88 7.26 10.96
C VAL A 142 -6.95 6.14 11.36
N PHE A 143 -7.04 5.02 10.69
CA PHE A 143 -6.10 3.90 10.83
C PHE A 143 -4.91 4.12 9.90
N ALA A 144 -3.69 4.12 10.44
CA ALA A 144 -2.47 4.31 9.66
C ALA A 144 -1.32 3.45 10.19
N ASP A 145 -0.63 2.74 9.28
CA ASP A 145 0.51 1.89 9.62
C ASP A 145 1.68 2.70 10.21
N SER A 146 2.53 2.06 11.02
CA SER A 146 3.63 2.68 11.79
C SER A 146 4.74 3.25 10.91
N ASP A 147 5.00 2.63 9.76
CA ASP A 147 6.05 2.95 8.80
C ASP A 147 5.69 4.08 7.82
N MET A 148 4.60 4.80 8.10
CA MET A 148 4.11 5.92 7.28
C MET A 148 4.59 7.26 7.83
N PHE A 149 5.06 8.13 6.91
CA PHE A 149 5.38 9.54 7.17
C PHE A 149 4.42 10.44 6.40
N VAL A 150 3.99 11.55 7.02
CA VAL A 150 3.02 12.50 6.47
C VAL A 150 3.47 13.95 6.64
N THR A 151 2.95 14.84 5.80
CA THR A 151 3.15 16.30 5.92
C THR A 151 2.00 16.94 6.71
N PRO A 152 2.15 18.19 7.21
CA PRO A 152 1.13 18.83 8.06
C PRO A 152 -0.26 18.98 7.44
N ASP A 153 -0.39 18.93 6.13
CA ASP A 153 -1.66 19.03 5.39
C ASP A 153 -2.42 17.69 5.27
N TYR A 154 -1.85 16.58 5.79
CA TYR A 154 -2.40 15.24 5.62
C TYR A 154 -3.84 15.11 6.14
N LEU A 155 -4.12 15.50 7.38
CA LEU A 155 -5.46 15.35 7.95
C LEU A 155 -6.50 16.14 7.15
N ARG A 156 -6.20 17.38 6.75
CA ARG A 156 -7.10 18.15 5.89
C ARG A 156 -7.39 17.41 4.58
N ALA A 157 -6.36 16.86 3.94
CA ALA A 157 -6.50 16.20 2.65
C ALA A 157 -7.33 14.92 2.69
N ILE A 158 -7.26 14.14 3.78
CA ILE A 158 -7.99 12.87 3.90
C ILE A 158 -9.38 13.03 4.52
N ILE A 159 -9.62 14.11 5.27
CA ILE A 159 -10.90 14.35 5.94
C ILE A 159 -11.88 15.12 5.03
N ALA A 160 -11.40 16.06 4.23
CA ALA A 160 -12.25 16.85 3.36
C ALA A 160 -13.20 16.00 2.46
N PRO A 161 -12.82 14.88 1.86
CA PRO A 161 -13.74 14.06 1.07
C PRO A 161 -14.91 13.48 1.87
N LEU A 162 -14.76 13.31 3.19
CA LEU A 162 -15.83 12.83 4.08
C LEU A 162 -16.95 13.88 4.29
N GLN A 163 -16.78 15.10 3.81
CA GLN A 163 -17.88 16.09 3.78
C GLN A 163 -19.05 15.59 2.93
N ASP A 164 -18.78 14.85 1.87
CA ASP A 164 -19.83 14.15 1.11
C ASP A 164 -20.36 12.96 1.94
N PRO A 165 -21.67 12.96 2.30
CA PRO A 165 -22.26 11.87 3.07
C PRO A 165 -22.23 10.51 2.36
N GLN A 166 -22.10 10.47 1.04
CA GLN A 166 -21.98 9.24 0.27
C GLN A 166 -20.58 8.62 0.36
N VAL A 167 -19.56 9.39 0.76
CA VAL A 167 -18.20 8.86 1.00
C VAL A 167 -18.16 8.25 2.39
N GLY A 168 -18.08 6.94 2.48
CA GLY A 168 -17.99 6.19 3.73
C GLY A 168 -16.58 6.09 4.28
N ALA A 169 -15.60 5.89 3.42
CA ALA A 169 -14.19 5.84 3.80
C ALA A 169 -13.28 6.52 2.77
N VAL A 170 -12.12 6.94 3.24
CA VAL A 170 -11.06 7.55 2.42
C VAL A 170 -9.77 6.78 2.64
N THR A 171 -9.05 6.49 1.55
CA THR A 171 -7.73 5.86 1.58
C THR A 171 -6.73 6.64 0.73
N CYS A 172 -5.44 6.39 0.91
CA CYS A 172 -4.36 7.04 0.18
C CYS A 172 -3.48 6.04 -0.56
N LEU A 173 -2.99 6.43 -1.72
CA LEU A 173 -1.78 5.80 -2.28
C LEU A 173 -0.57 6.13 -1.41
N TYR A 174 0.46 5.31 -1.53
CA TYR A 174 1.75 5.59 -0.91
C TYR A 174 2.90 5.47 -1.90
N ARG A 175 3.92 6.29 -1.69
CA ARG A 175 5.23 6.21 -2.36
C ARG A 175 6.25 5.62 -1.40
N GLY A 176 7.27 4.93 -1.92
CA GLY A 176 8.37 4.45 -1.10
C GLY A 176 9.45 5.51 -0.93
N ARG A 177 9.98 5.61 0.30
CA ARG A 177 11.26 6.25 0.62
C ARG A 177 12.19 5.20 1.20
N ALA A 178 13.32 4.94 0.54
CA ALA A 178 14.31 4.04 1.10
C ALA A 178 14.89 4.62 2.40
N ALA A 179 14.83 3.87 3.49
CA ALA A 179 15.37 4.28 4.79
C ALA A 179 16.89 4.39 4.80
N ASP A 180 17.53 3.65 3.89
CA ASP A 180 18.97 3.56 3.76
C ASP A 180 19.41 3.47 2.29
N ALA A 181 20.74 3.42 2.06
CA ALA A 181 21.31 3.35 0.73
C ALA A 181 21.38 1.93 0.14
N THR A 182 20.83 0.92 0.80
CA THR A 182 20.88 -0.47 0.33
C THR A 182 20.07 -0.65 -0.95
N ILE A 183 20.49 -1.59 -1.79
CA ILE A 183 19.74 -1.92 -3.02
C ILE A 183 18.37 -2.51 -2.64
N ALA A 184 18.26 -3.26 -1.54
CA ALA A 184 17.02 -3.87 -1.11
C ALA A 184 15.97 -2.81 -0.75
N SER A 185 16.30 -1.85 0.11
CA SER A 185 15.39 -0.74 0.48
C SER A 185 14.98 0.10 -0.73
N ARG A 186 15.91 0.38 -1.64
CA ARG A 186 15.62 1.14 -2.89
C ARG A 186 14.70 0.37 -3.83
N LEU A 187 14.91 -0.94 -4.02
CA LEU A 187 14.04 -1.77 -4.86
C LEU A 187 12.63 -1.89 -4.25
N GLY A 188 12.51 -2.00 -2.93
CA GLY A 188 11.22 -1.96 -2.25
C GLY A 188 10.52 -0.61 -2.41
N ALA A 189 11.25 0.50 -2.27
CA ALA A 189 10.70 1.83 -2.51
C ALA A 189 10.18 2.00 -3.95
N LEU A 190 10.92 1.53 -4.96
CA LEU A 190 10.49 1.53 -6.35
C LEU A 190 9.23 0.69 -6.59
N ALA A 191 9.08 -0.44 -5.86
CA ALA A 191 7.86 -1.26 -5.94
C ALA A 191 6.61 -0.45 -5.63
N ASN A 192 6.67 0.42 -4.62
CA ASN A 192 5.54 1.21 -4.18
C ASN A 192 5.09 2.23 -5.26
N HIS A 193 5.98 3.01 -5.81
CA HIS A 193 5.60 4.11 -6.70
C HIS A 193 5.75 3.82 -8.20
N GLU A 194 6.48 2.77 -8.61
CA GLU A 194 6.59 2.40 -10.02
C GLU A 194 5.74 1.18 -10.43
N GLN A 195 5.23 0.41 -9.48
CA GLN A 195 4.44 -0.79 -9.76
C GLN A 195 3.10 -0.77 -9.04
N PHE A 196 3.09 -0.70 -7.69
CA PHE A 196 1.87 -0.74 -6.89
C PHE A 196 0.95 0.46 -7.20
N ALA A 197 1.40 1.71 -7.03
CA ALA A 197 0.54 2.88 -7.16
C ALA A 197 -0.05 3.03 -8.58
N PRO A 198 0.71 2.88 -9.70
CA PRO A 198 0.13 2.87 -11.03
C PRO A 198 -0.86 1.74 -11.27
N SER A 199 -0.60 0.52 -10.74
CA SER A 199 -1.51 -0.62 -10.85
C SER A 199 -2.81 -0.40 -10.08
N ALA A 200 -2.75 0.21 -8.91
CA ALA A 200 -3.91 0.59 -8.10
C ALA A 200 -4.80 1.61 -8.84
N LEU A 201 -4.20 2.56 -9.56
CA LEU A 201 -4.94 3.53 -10.39
C LEU A 201 -5.65 2.86 -11.58
N ILE A 202 -5.01 1.85 -12.20
CA ILE A 202 -5.65 1.02 -13.23
C ILE A 202 -6.81 0.23 -12.63
N ALA A 203 -6.59 -0.45 -11.49
CA ALA A 203 -7.63 -1.21 -10.80
C ALA A 203 -8.84 -0.31 -10.44
N ARG A 204 -8.59 0.88 -9.86
CA ARG A 204 -9.63 1.89 -9.61
C ARG A 204 -10.42 2.23 -10.86
N THR A 205 -9.76 2.38 -12.00
CA THR A 205 -10.41 2.75 -13.26
C THR A 205 -11.27 1.62 -13.83
N LEU A 206 -10.82 0.37 -13.71
CA LEU A 206 -11.51 -0.77 -14.31
C LEU A 206 -12.60 -1.36 -13.42
N MET A 207 -12.44 -1.32 -12.09
CA MET A 207 -13.32 -2.01 -11.13
C MET A 207 -14.01 -1.08 -10.15
N GLY A 208 -13.69 0.22 -10.16
CA GLY A 208 -14.08 1.16 -9.11
C GLY A 208 -13.25 0.97 -7.84
N MET A 209 -13.46 1.86 -6.85
CA MET A 209 -12.74 1.80 -5.58
C MET A 209 -13.50 0.88 -4.60
N ARG A 210 -13.08 -0.37 -4.48
CA ARG A 210 -13.65 -1.39 -3.57
C ARG A 210 -12.65 -1.87 -2.53
N PHE A 211 -11.47 -1.29 -2.52
CA PHE A 211 -10.34 -1.66 -1.68
C PHE A 211 -9.74 -0.42 -1.03
N GLY A 212 -9.00 -0.60 0.03
CA GLY A 212 -8.21 0.42 0.71
C GLY A 212 -6.81 -0.07 0.98
N PHE A 213 -6.01 0.80 1.56
CA PHE A 213 -4.61 0.52 1.87
C PHE A 213 -4.33 0.87 3.34
N GLY A 214 -3.66 -0.03 4.05
CA GLY A 214 -3.30 0.12 5.46
C GLY A 214 -2.48 1.38 5.76
N ALA A 215 -1.83 1.93 4.74
CA ALA A 215 -1.15 3.23 4.83
C ALA A 215 -2.06 4.34 5.39
N THR A 216 -3.35 4.34 5.02
CA THR A 216 -4.36 5.25 5.55
C THR A 216 -5.77 4.74 5.24
N ILE A 217 -6.61 4.64 6.27
CA ILE A 217 -8.06 4.57 6.12
C ILE A 217 -8.69 5.53 7.10
N ALA A 218 -9.39 6.57 6.59
CA ALA A 218 -10.24 7.46 7.37
C ALA A 218 -11.69 7.04 7.19
N ILE A 219 -12.42 6.85 8.31
CA ILE A 219 -13.81 6.40 8.32
C ILE A 219 -14.57 7.11 9.44
N ARG A 220 -15.84 7.48 9.20
CA ARG A 220 -16.69 7.97 10.29
C ARG A 220 -16.89 6.88 11.33
N ARG A 221 -16.74 7.24 12.61
CA ARG A 221 -16.93 6.28 13.73
C ARG A 221 -18.29 5.61 13.67
N ALA A 222 -19.36 6.37 13.49
CA ALA A 222 -20.72 5.82 13.42
C ALA A 222 -20.88 4.75 12.31
N LEU A 223 -20.22 4.94 11.16
CA LEU A 223 -20.23 3.93 10.10
C LEU A 223 -19.37 2.73 10.47
N PHE A 224 -18.17 2.95 11.02
CA PHE A 224 -17.29 1.87 11.48
C PHE A 224 -18.00 0.95 12.49
N ASP A 225 -18.69 1.55 13.48
CA ASP A 225 -19.43 0.83 14.50
C ASP A 225 -20.63 0.08 13.89
N ALA A 226 -21.36 0.71 12.96
CA ALA A 226 -22.48 0.10 12.25
C ALA A 226 -22.07 -1.09 11.36
N LEU A 227 -20.82 -1.09 10.85
CA LEU A 227 -20.24 -2.20 10.08
C LEU A 227 -19.80 -3.37 10.95
N GLY A 228 -19.91 -3.28 12.29
CA GLY A 228 -19.46 -4.28 13.25
C GLY A 228 -18.05 -4.04 13.79
N GLY A 229 -17.44 -2.89 13.48
CA GLY A 229 -16.15 -2.51 14.02
C GLY A 229 -15.03 -3.50 13.69
N LEU A 230 -14.16 -3.72 14.67
CA LEU A 230 -13.04 -4.66 14.54
C LEU A 230 -13.47 -6.14 14.42
N ASP A 231 -14.64 -6.51 14.96
CA ASP A 231 -15.13 -7.89 14.87
C ASP A 231 -15.38 -8.32 13.42
N ALA A 232 -15.77 -7.39 12.56
CA ALA A 232 -16.02 -7.65 11.14
C ALA A 232 -14.75 -7.89 10.31
N ILE A 233 -13.58 -7.46 10.78
CA ILE A 233 -12.31 -7.53 10.04
C ILE A 233 -11.24 -8.40 10.72
N GLY A 234 -11.43 -8.78 11.99
CA GLY A 234 -10.41 -9.41 12.83
C GLY A 234 -9.90 -10.79 12.37
N GLY A 235 -10.64 -11.47 11.51
CA GLY A 235 -10.24 -12.75 10.92
C GLY A 235 -9.51 -12.62 9.58
N HIS A 236 -9.42 -11.44 8.99
CA HIS A 236 -8.87 -11.22 7.65
C HIS A 236 -7.44 -10.67 7.70
N LEU A 237 -6.55 -11.22 6.84
CA LEU A 237 -5.17 -10.73 6.78
C LEU A 237 -5.08 -9.32 6.19
N ALA A 238 -5.91 -8.99 5.19
CA ALA A 238 -6.05 -7.67 4.62
C ALA A 238 -7.27 -6.97 5.25
N ASP A 239 -7.12 -6.54 6.49
CA ASP A 239 -8.12 -5.80 7.27
C ASP A 239 -8.59 -4.53 6.56
N ASP A 240 -7.69 -3.83 5.91
CA ASP A 240 -7.91 -2.62 5.12
C ASP A 240 -8.82 -2.86 3.90
N ALA A 241 -8.52 -3.88 3.11
CA ALA A 241 -9.34 -4.25 1.95
C ALA A 241 -10.73 -4.72 2.39
N MET A 242 -10.82 -5.50 3.49
CA MET A 242 -12.10 -5.98 4.01
C MET A 242 -12.95 -4.82 4.53
N LEU A 243 -12.38 -3.89 5.30
CA LEU A 243 -13.11 -2.71 5.80
C LEU A 243 -13.70 -1.90 4.64
N CYS A 244 -12.92 -1.65 3.59
CA CYS A 244 -13.40 -0.93 2.41
C CYS A 244 -14.47 -1.72 1.63
N ALA A 245 -14.35 -3.04 1.55
CA ALA A 245 -15.38 -3.88 0.94
C ALA A 245 -16.71 -3.81 1.72
N LEU A 246 -16.67 -3.80 3.06
CA LEU A 246 -17.85 -3.61 3.90
C LEU A 246 -18.50 -2.23 3.69
N VAL A 247 -17.71 -1.16 3.61
CA VAL A 247 -18.18 0.20 3.29
C VAL A 247 -18.96 0.21 1.96
N VAL A 248 -18.40 -0.41 0.92
CA VAL A 248 -19.07 -0.50 -0.39
C VAL A 248 -20.31 -1.39 -0.33
N GLY A 249 -20.26 -2.49 0.44
CA GLY A 249 -21.38 -3.40 0.64
C GLY A 249 -22.60 -2.72 1.31
N GLN A 250 -22.37 -1.68 2.11
CA GLN A 250 -23.42 -0.83 2.71
C GLN A 250 -23.91 0.28 1.77
N GLY A 251 -23.46 0.33 0.52
CA GLY A 251 -23.87 1.34 -0.47
C GLY A 251 -23.12 2.66 -0.37
N SER A 252 -22.11 2.79 0.49
CA SER A 252 -21.25 3.97 0.57
C SER A 252 -20.07 3.86 -0.41
N ARG A 253 -19.46 5.00 -0.77
CA ARG A 253 -18.27 5.02 -1.63
C ARG A 253 -16.99 5.03 -0.81
N VAL A 254 -15.96 4.37 -1.33
CA VAL A 254 -14.57 4.57 -0.89
C VAL A 254 -13.92 5.60 -1.82
N GLU A 255 -13.32 6.64 -1.27
CA GLU A 255 -12.63 7.68 -2.03
C GLU A 255 -11.11 7.51 -1.93
N LEU A 256 -10.43 7.65 -3.05
CA LEU A 256 -8.97 7.75 -3.09
C LEU A 256 -8.58 9.21 -2.97
N ALA A 257 -8.02 9.60 -1.83
CA ALA A 257 -7.60 10.98 -1.58
C ALA A 257 -6.54 11.45 -2.60
N GLY A 258 -6.56 12.74 -2.87
CA GLY A 258 -5.49 13.39 -3.64
C GLY A 258 -4.19 13.58 -2.85
N TYR A 259 -3.99 12.83 -1.79
CA TYR A 259 -2.79 12.82 -0.97
C TYR A 259 -2.02 11.51 -1.16
N VAL A 260 -0.69 11.58 -1.12
CA VAL A 260 0.18 10.40 -1.22
C VAL A 260 1.03 10.33 0.03
N VAL A 261 0.84 9.27 0.81
CA VAL A 261 1.61 9.00 2.02
C VAL A 261 3.01 8.53 1.65
N GLU A 262 3.99 8.76 2.50
CA GLU A 262 5.33 8.23 2.31
C GLU A 262 5.55 7.00 3.20
N ASN A 263 5.80 5.86 2.58
CA ASN A 263 6.17 4.61 3.26
C ASN A 263 7.69 4.53 3.39
N VAL A 264 8.19 4.42 4.60
CA VAL A 264 9.62 4.28 4.88
C VAL A 264 10.02 2.82 4.75
N VAL A 265 10.70 2.51 3.65
CA VAL A 265 11.09 1.13 3.30
C VAL A 265 12.47 0.82 3.84
N ALA A 266 12.56 -0.12 4.77
CA ALA A 266 13.78 -0.58 5.41
C ALA A 266 13.92 -2.10 5.26
N GLU A 267 14.63 -2.53 4.23
CA GLU A 267 14.84 -3.95 3.97
C GLU A 267 16.27 -4.35 4.32
N ALA A 268 16.42 -5.15 5.37
CA ALA A 268 17.72 -5.56 5.88
C ALA A 268 18.57 -6.34 4.86
N SER A 269 17.93 -6.96 3.86
CA SER A 269 18.61 -7.74 2.83
C SER A 269 17.71 -8.02 1.63
N PRO A 270 18.26 -8.44 0.46
CA PRO A 270 17.45 -8.91 -0.67
C PRO A 270 16.53 -10.09 -0.32
N ALA A 271 16.95 -10.95 0.60
CA ALA A 271 16.11 -12.06 1.08
C ALA A 271 14.95 -11.57 1.96
N ALA A 272 15.13 -10.51 2.74
CA ALA A 272 14.05 -9.87 3.49
C ALA A 272 13.04 -9.23 2.55
N LEU A 273 13.50 -8.44 1.58
CA LEU A 273 12.65 -7.87 0.51
C LEU A 273 11.85 -8.96 -0.21
N TRP A 274 12.49 -10.05 -0.63
CA TRP A 274 11.81 -11.16 -1.29
C TRP A 274 10.69 -11.76 -0.44
N ARG A 275 10.95 -12.02 0.86
CA ARG A 275 9.93 -12.58 1.77
C ARG A 275 8.77 -11.61 1.97
N HIS A 276 9.08 -10.32 2.12
CA HIS A 276 8.08 -9.27 2.30
C HIS A 276 7.16 -9.17 1.07
N GLU A 277 7.74 -9.04 -0.11
CA GLU A 277 6.97 -8.94 -1.35
C GLU A 277 6.20 -10.23 -1.66
N LEU A 278 6.78 -11.39 -1.38
CA LEU A 278 6.09 -12.67 -1.57
C LEU A 278 4.87 -12.81 -0.64
N ARG A 279 4.93 -12.27 0.57
CA ARG A 279 3.79 -12.20 1.47
C ARG A 279 2.67 -11.35 0.85
N TRP A 280 2.98 -10.15 0.39
CA TRP A 280 2.00 -9.29 -0.28
C TRP A 280 1.42 -9.92 -1.55
N ALA A 281 2.26 -10.51 -2.36
CA ALA A 281 1.86 -11.18 -3.59
C ALA A 281 0.89 -12.34 -3.33
N ARG A 282 1.14 -13.15 -2.30
CA ARG A 282 0.25 -14.26 -1.89
C ARG A 282 -1.07 -13.76 -1.31
N THR A 283 -1.04 -12.68 -0.51
CA THR A 283 -2.24 -12.03 0.02
C THR A 283 -3.11 -11.49 -1.12
N HIS A 284 -2.51 -10.73 -2.04
CA HIS A 284 -3.24 -10.21 -3.20
C HIS A 284 -3.83 -11.33 -4.07
N ARG A 285 -3.06 -12.39 -4.32
CA ARG A 285 -3.56 -13.55 -5.07
C ARG A 285 -4.73 -14.26 -4.37
N ALA A 286 -4.77 -14.29 -3.04
CA ALA A 286 -5.88 -14.87 -2.30
C ALA A 286 -7.15 -14.02 -2.42
N LEU A 287 -7.01 -12.69 -2.36
CA LEU A 287 -8.13 -11.75 -2.43
C LEU A 287 -8.69 -11.59 -3.85
N GLU A 288 -7.81 -11.44 -4.84
CA GLU A 288 -8.16 -11.13 -6.23
C GLU A 288 -7.36 -12.00 -7.21
N PRO A 289 -7.68 -13.31 -7.32
CA PRO A 289 -6.89 -14.26 -8.10
C PRO A 289 -6.75 -13.88 -9.59
N ALA A 290 -7.83 -13.37 -10.20
CA ALA A 290 -7.83 -12.97 -11.60
C ALA A 290 -7.02 -11.68 -11.83
N GLY A 291 -7.21 -10.68 -10.96
CA GLY A 291 -6.43 -9.44 -10.97
C GLY A 291 -4.95 -9.73 -10.77
N TYR A 292 -4.63 -10.57 -9.78
CA TYR A 292 -3.24 -10.98 -9.52
C TYR A 292 -2.61 -11.70 -10.71
N ALA A 293 -3.33 -12.61 -11.36
CA ALA A 293 -2.82 -13.30 -12.55
C ALA A 293 -2.42 -12.31 -13.64
N GLY A 294 -3.19 -11.23 -13.83
CA GLY A 294 -2.90 -10.18 -14.82
C GLY A 294 -1.70 -9.27 -14.48
N LEU A 295 -1.22 -9.27 -13.23
CA LEU A 295 -0.13 -8.37 -12.81
C LEU A 295 1.22 -8.65 -13.50
N PHE A 296 1.42 -9.80 -14.16
CA PHE A 296 2.64 -10.02 -14.96
C PHE A 296 2.83 -8.94 -16.05
N LEU A 297 1.75 -8.29 -16.47
CA LEU A 297 1.79 -7.20 -17.44
C LEU A 297 2.49 -5.92 -16.91
N THR A 298 2.72 -5.83 -15.61
CA THR A 298 3.46 -4.70 -15.02
C THR A 298 4.98 -4.76 -15.26
N TYR A 299 5.48 -5.87 -15.86
CA TYR A 299 6.91 -6.15 -16.02
C TYR A 299 7.36 -6.21 -17.49
N PRO A 300 7.22 -5.12 -18.27
CA PRO A 300 7.46 -5.13 -19.72
C PRO A 300 8.90 -5.46 -20.09
N ILE A 301 9.89 -5.01 -19.31
CA ILE A 301 11.31 -5.29 -19.59
C ILE A 301 11.59 -6.79 -19.44
N SER A 302 11.09 -7.41 -18.38
CA SER A 302 11.28 -8.85 -18.14
C SER A 302 10.65 -9.71 -19.24
N LEU A 303 9.42 -9.38 -19.64
CA LEU A 303 8.73 -10.10 -20.71
C LEU A 303 9.43 -9.92 -22.06
N ALA A 304 9.89 -8.72 -22.38
CA ALA A 304 10.64 -8.43 -23.59
C ALA A 304 12.01 -9.14 -23.62
N LEU A 305 12.71 -9.24 -22.48
CA LEU A 305 13.95 -10.00 -22.34
C LEU A 305 13.71 -11.50 -22.59
N ILE A 306 12.62 -12.06 -22.05
CA ILE A 306 12.23 -13.45 -22.30
C ILE A 306 11.96 -13.67 -23.81
N ALA A 307 11.21 -12.77 -24.45
CA ALA A 307 10.92 -12.86 -25.87
C ALA A 307 12.20 -12.80 -26.72
N LEU A 308 13.13 -11.91 -26.37
CA LEU A 308 14.41 -11.77 -27.06
C LEU A 308 15.33 -12.99 -26.83
N ALA A 309 15.37 -13.56 -25.63
CA ALA A 309 16.15 -14.76 -25.32
C ALA A 309 15.66 -16.00 -26.12
N LEU A 310 14.34 -16.10 -26.33
CA LEU A 310 13.73 -17.16 -27.12
C LEU A 310 13.92 -16.97 -28.64
N ALA A 311 14.01 -15.71 -29.09
CA ALA A 311 14.19 -15.33 -30.49
C ALA A 311 15.30 -14.28 -30.68
N PRO A 312 16.58 -14.62 -30.43
CA PRO A 312 17.68 -13.64 -30.32
C PRO A 312 18.00 -12.88 -31.62
N ARG A 313 17.56 -13.37 -32.77
CA ARG A 313 17.70 -12.71 -34.06
C ARG A 313 16.47 -11.91 -34.49
N SER A 314 15.43 -11.84 -33.66
CA SER A 314 14.19 -11.13 -33.98
C SER A 314 14.38 -9.61 -33.75
N ARG A 315 14.34 -8.86 -34.84
CA ARG A 315 14.34 -7.39 -34.81
C ARG A 315 13.12 -6.84 -34.04
N ILE A 316 11.97 -7.54 -34.14
CA ILE A 316 10.74 -7.17 -33.43
C ILE A 316 10.94 -7.30 -31.91
N ALA A 317 11.54 -8.41 -31.44
CA ALA A 317 11.81 -8.58 -30.01
C ALA A 317 12.78 -7.52 -29.46
N ALA A 318 13.80 -7.15 -30.25
CA ALA A 318 14.73 -6.07 -29.89
C ALA A 318 14.02 -4.71 -29.82
N LEU A 319 13.14 -4.39 -30.77
CA LEU A 319 12.35 -3.16 -30.76
C LEU A 319 11.37 -3.11 -29.57
N VAL A 320 10.72 -4.24 -29.25
CA VAL A 320 9.83 -4.35 -28.07
C VAL A 320 10.60 -4.12 -26.78
N LEU A 321 11.82 -4.65 -26.65
CA LEU A 321 12.67 -4.39 -25.48
C LEU A 321 13.08 -2.91 -25.39
N ALA A 322 13.47 -2.30 -26.49
CA ALA A 322 13.78 -0.87 -26.51
C ALA A 322 12.57 -0.02 -26.10
N ALA A 323 11.38 -0.33 -26.64
CA ALA A 323 10.13 0.33 -26.26
C ALA A 323 9.80 0.12 -24.77
N ALA A 324 10.00 -1.10 -24.23
CA ALA A 324 9.78 -1.40 -22.82
C ALA A 324 10.68 -0.54 -21.91
N ILE A 325 11.95 -0.40 -22.25
CA ILE A 325 12.89 0.44 -21.49
C ILE A 325 12.43 1.90 -21.51
N VAL A 326 12.08 2.44 -22.69
CA VAL A 326 11.62 3.82 -22.85
C VAL A 326 10.34 4.08 -22.06
N LEU A 327 9.35 3.18 -22.16
CA LEU A 327 8.07 3.33 -21.46
C LEU A 327 8.24 3.21 -19.94
N ARG A 328 9.10 2.31 -19.45
CA ARG A 328 9.38 2.20 -18.02
C ARG A 328 10.10 3.43 -17.49
N ALA A 329 11.06 3.99 -18.25
CA ALA A 329 11.67 5.27 -17.88
C ALA A 329 10.64 6.41 -17.87
N GLY A 330 9.72 6.42 -18.84
CA GLY A 330 8.60 7.37 -18.89
C GLY A 330 7.68 7.23 -17.69
N LEU A 331 7.28 6.00 -17.32
CA LEU A 331 6.45 5.74 -16.14
C LEU A 331 7.15 6.16 -14.84
N ALA A 332 8.43 5.81 -14.67
CA ALA A 332 9.22 6.21 -13.52
C ALA A 332 9.28 7.74 -13.37
N ARG A 333 9.46 8.47 -14.49
CA ARG A 333 9.43 9.92 -14.51
C ARG A 333 8.07 10.48 -14.08
N VAL A 334 7.00 9.98 -14.68
CA VAL A 334 5.62 10.43 -14.41
C VAL A 334 5.21 10.09 -12.98
N ALA A 335 5.56 8.89 -12.49
CA ALA A 335 5.27 8.46 -11.12
C ALA A 335 5.96 9.36 -10.09
N ARG A 336 7.24 9.71 -10.34
CA ARG A 336 7.97 10.65 -9.50
C ARG A 336 7.25 11.99 -9.41
N ASP A 337 6.82 12.55 -10.54
CA ASP A 337 6.18 13.87 -10.58
C ASP A 337 4.76 13.83 -9.97
N ALA A 338 4.00 12.74 -10.21
CA ALA A 338 2.64 12.59 -9.72
C ALA A 338 2.57 12.25 -8.22
N PHE A 339 3.48 11.42 -7.74
CA PHE A 339 3.48 10.95 -6.34
C PHE A 339 4.46 11.72 -5.45
N GLY A 340 5.33 12.55 -6.02
CA GLY A 340 6.37 13.27 -5.27
C GLY A 340 7.51 12.37 -4.79
N ALA A 341 7.78 11.25 -5.49
CA ALA A 341 8.81 10.32 -5.10
C ALA A 341 10.21 10.88 -5.38
N ALA A 342 11.20 10.48 -4.58
CA ALA A 342 12.58 10.82 -4.79
C ALA A 342 13.13 10.19 -6.09
N PRO A 343 14.08 10.83 -6.77
CA PRO A 343 14.72 10.24 -7.93
C PRO A 343 15.62 9.06 -7.52
N GLU A 344 15.44 7.94 -8.20
CA GLU A 344 16.29 6.77 -8.03
C GLU A 344 17.20 6.54 -9.24
N ARG A 345 18.18 5.66 -9.09
CA ARG A 345 19.13 5.31 -10.16
C ARG A 345 18.39 4.56 -11.27
N TRP A 346 18.45 5.05 -12.49
CA TRP A 346 17.74 4.54 -13.66
C TRP A 346 17.91 3.03 -13.92
N TRP A 347 19.06 2.45 -13.58
CA TRP A 347 19.34 1.02 -13.77
C TRP A 347 18.63 0.12 -12.75
N LEU A 348 18.07 0.65 -11.67
CA LEU A 348 17.30 -0.12 -10.71
C LEU A 348 15.92 -0.54 -11.26
N THR A 349 15.34 0.25 -12.16
CA THR A 349 14.02 -0.07 -12.76
C THR A 349 14.03 -1.41 -13.52
N PRO A 350 15.01 -1.74 -14.40
CA PRO A 350 15.11 -3.07 -15.00
C PRO A 350 15.27 -4.20 -13.97
N LEU A 351 16.09 -3.98 -12.95
CA LEU A 351 16.29 -4.95 -11.89
C LEU A 351 15.00 -5.16 -11.08
N ARG A 352 14.25 -4.08 -10.82
CA ARG A 352 12.94 -4.12 -10.17
C ARG A 352 11.93 -4.95 -10.97
N ASP A 353 11.88 -4.80 -12.31
CA ASP A 353 11.00 -5.57 -13.18
C ASP A 353 11.33 -7.08 -13.10
N LEU A 354 12.61 -7.44 -13.13
CA LEU A 354 13.04 -8.84 -13.01
C LEU A 354 12.65 -9.44 -11.67
N LEU A 355 12.91 -8.72 -10.57
CA LEU A 355 12.54 -9.16 -9.22
C LEU A 355 11.01 -9.33 -9.11
N GLY A 356 10.25 -8.34 -9.59
CA GLY A 356 8.80 -8.35 -9.53
C GLY A 356 8.17 -9.50 -10.30
N LEU A 357 8.65 -9.81 -11.51
CA LEU A 357 8.19 -10.99 -12.26
C LEU A 357 8.53 -12.28 -11.52
N GLY A 358 9.72 -12.36 -10.90
CA GLY A 358 10.12 -13.49 -10.07
C GLY A 358 9.20 -13.71 -8.87
N VAL A 359 8.87 -12.64 -8.14
CA VAL A 359 7.93 -12.66 -7.00
C VAL A 359 6.53 -13.06 -7.46
N TRP A 360 6.05 -12.46 -8.56
CA TRP A 360 4.76 -12.82 -9.16
C TRP A 360 4.66 -14.31 -9.44
N ALA A 361 5.65 -14.89 -10.11
CA ALA A 361 5.68 -16.31 -10.42
C ALA A 361 5.78 -17.19 -9.16
N ALA A 362 6.65 -16.83 -8.21
CA ALA A 362 6.86 -17.58 -6.98
C ALA A 362 5.62 -17.62 -6.06
N ALA A 363 4.76 -16.61 -6.13
CA ALA A 363 3.54 -16.57 -5.33
C ALA A 363 2.57 -17.70 -5.66
N PHE A 364 2.60 -18.28 -6.87
CA PHE A 364 1.77 -19.44 -7.21
C PHE A 364 2.24 -20.73 -6.50
N GLY A 365 3.48 -20.76 -6.00
CA GLY A 365 4.08 -21.94 -5.35
C GLY A 365 3.64 -22.19 -3.90
N GLY A 366 2.59 -21.53 -3.38
CA GLY A 366 2.11 -21.78 -2.02
C GLY A 366 1.02 -20.82 -1.55
N ARG A 367 0.45 -21.10 -0.36
CA ARG A 367 -0.59 -20.29 0.30
C ARG A 367 -0.14 -19.77 1.68
N GLY A 368 0.96 -20.25 2.21
CA GLY A 368 1.50 -19.80 3.51
C GLY A 368 2.11 -18.43 3.41
N VAL A 369 1.83 -17.57 4.36
CA VAL A 369 2.46 -16.26 4.56
C VAL A 369 3.17 -16.25 5.90
N GLN A 370 4.28 -15.51 5.98
CA GLN A 370 4.98 -15.28 7.26
C GLN A 370 4.78 -13.81 7.63
N TRP A 371 4.21 -13.57 8.81
CA TRP A 371 3.97 -12.22 9.30
C TRP A 371 4.33 -12.10 10.78
N SER A 372 5.09 -11.08 11.16
CA SER A 372 5.56 -10.84 12.54
C SER A 372 6.10 -12.10 13.22
N GLY A 373 6.93 -12.89 12.49
CA GLY A 373 7.51 -14.14 13.00
C GLY A 373 6.58 -15.36 12.98
N THR A 374 5.28 -15.18 12.76
CA THR A 374 4.28 -16.26 12.76
C THR A 374 3.96 -16.72 11.33
N ARG A 375 3.85 -18.03 11.13
CA ARG A 375 3.41 -18.61 9.86
C ARG A 375 1.88 -18.73 9.87
N LEU A 376 1.24 -18.02 8.94
CA LEU A 376 -0.21 -18.01 8.77
C LEU A 376 -0.58 -18.75 7.49
N ALA A 377 -1.69 -19.46 7.49
CA ALA A 377 -2.31 -20.02 6.31
C ALA A 377 -3.54 -19.18 5.95
N LEU A 378 -3.80 -19.02 4.65
CA LEU A 378 -4.94 -18.27 4.15
C LEU A 378 -5.91 -19.20 3.44
N ASP A 379 -7.19 -19.03 3.68
CA ASP A 379 -8.24 -19.62 2.86
C ASP A 379 -8.36 -18.84 1.51
N PRO A 380 -9.19 -19.33 0.55
CA PRO A 380 -9.41 -18.64 -0.72
C PRO A 380 -10.06 -17.25 -0.59
N ARG A 381 -10.53 -16.86 0.58
CA ARG A 381 -11.15 -15.55 0.85
C ARG A 381 -10.21 -14.60 1.61
N GLY A 382 -8.94 -15.01 1.82
CA GLY A 382 -7.97 -14.21 2.57
C GLY A 382 -8.16 -14.22 4.09
N THR A 383 -9.02 -15.13 4.61
CA THR A 383 -9.20 -15.34 6.05
C THR A 383 -8.04 -16.14 6.60
N ILE A 384 -7.58 -15.77 7.77
CA ILE A 384 -6.53 -16.50 8.50
C ILE A 384 -7.16 -17.79 9.05
N VAL A 385 -6.61 -18.93 8.64
CA VAL A 385 -6.98 -20.24 9.20
C VAL A 385 -5.98 -20.67 10.25
N PRO A 386 -6.46 -21.28 11.36
CA PRO A 386 -5.60 -21.77 12.42
C PRO A 386 -4.55 -22.77 11.97
#